data_03814fb7c8139d3d008aedb06e8623d8
#
_entry.id   03814fb7c8139d3d008aedb06e8623d8
#
_cell.length_a   1.000
_cell.length_b   1.000
_cell.length_c   1.000
_cell.angle_alpha   90.00
_cell.angle_beta   90.00
_cell.angle_gamma   90.00
#
_symmetry.space_group_name_H-M   'P 1'
#
loop_
_entity.id
_entity.type
_entity.pdbx_description
1 polymer ?
#
loop_
_entity_poly.entity_id
_entity_poly.type
_entity_poly.pdbx_seq_one_letter_code
_entity_poly.pdbx_strand_id
1 'polypeptide(L)'
;MQRDHPLKDLNTWGVGGACRIYDLPRTAEEASESVAAALNQDLRLYVLGGGSNVLVSDEPIKAAVVHTEKLDLIKLTRSGNGESIEIEAGAGVSVKKLLALTIEERLGGLEFLTGIPGTLGGALWGNAGAGGCGFSGLIKEVSAVDWNARTIRLGEDLFEWGYRSCPVDESIVALITSCVISLKTTPKEMIFKNIKRFAGMKKGQPLGRKTAGCVFKNPPGMSAGRLLDECGCKGMRIGGAVVSGSHANFIENDGDASSRDIYKLCELCREMVLKLHGVDLEYEIKFLGNFKKD
;
A
#
# COMPACT_ATOMS: atom_id res chain seq x y z
N MET A 1 16.04 -7.56 15.44
CA MET A 1 15.42 -6.29 15.92
C MET A 1 16.48 -5.22 16.08
N GLN A 2 16.24 -4.01 15.61
CA GLN A 2 17.12 -2.83 15.72
C GLN A 2 16.39 -1.76 16.53
N ARG A 3 17.13 -0.92 17.28
CA ARG A 3 16.56 0.21 18.02
C ARG A 3 16.84 1.51 17.30
N ASP A 4 15.93 2.47 17.46
CA ASP A 4 16.04 3.84 16.93
C ASP A 4 16.40 3.86 15.43
N HIS A 5 15.71 2.99 14.68
CA HIS A 5 15.99 2.79 13.24
C HIS A 5 15.32 3.88 12.41
N PRO A 6 16.07 4.56 11.52
CA PRO A 6 15.52 5.62 10.67
C PRO A 6 14.58 5.02 9.60
N LEU A 7 13.44 5.68 9.36
CA LEU A 7 12.42 5.25 8.41
C LEU A 7 12.38 6.09 7.12
N LYS A 8 13.19 7.15 7.04
CA LYS A 8 13.20 8.10 5.93
C LYS A 8 13.39 7.42 4.57
N ASP A 9 14.33 6.48 4.49
CA ASP A 9 14.67 5.80 3.23
C ASP A 9 13.77 4.58 2.93
N LEU A 10 12.81 4.29 3.83
CA LEU A 10 11.88 3.17 3.71
C LEU A 10 10.49 3.58 3.19
N ASN A 11 10.35 4.82 2.70
CA ASN A 11 9.11 5.29 2.10
C ASN A 11 9.37 6.17 0.87
N THR A 12 8.38 6.27 0.00
CA THR A 12 8.55 6.92 -1.31
C THR A 12 8.59 8.44 -1.25
N TRP A 13 8.14 9.08 -0.17
CA TRP A 13 8.35 10.51 0.03
C TRP A 13 9.76 10.85 0.49
N GLY A 14 10.47 9.88 1.11
CA GLY A 14 11.80 10.12 1.64
C GLY A 14 11.81 11.06 2.84
N VAL A 15 10.81 10.98 3.72
CA VAL A 15 10.66 11.75 4.97
C VAL A 15 10.46 10.83 6.17
N GLY A 16 10.67 11.33 7.36
CA GLY A 16 10.37 10.64 8.61
C GLY A 16 11.57 10.41 9.51
N GLY A 17 11.29 10.33 10.80
CA GLY A 17 12.22 10.07 11.87
C GLY A 17 12.49 8.58 12.09
N ALA A 18 12.93 8.25 13.31
CA ALA A 18 13.26 6.88 13.70
C ALA A 18 12.14 6.23 14.52
N CYS A 19 11.94 4.91 14.35
CA CYS A 19 11.08 4.11 15.21
C CYS A 19 11.89 3.47 16.34
N ARG A 20 11.24 3.24 17.49
CA ARG A 20 11.88 2.66 18.68
C ARG A 20 12.40 1.25 18.46
N ILE A 21 11.62 0.41 17.74
CA ILE A 21 12.00 -0.95 17.36
C ILE A 21 11.68 -1.12 15.89
N TYR A 22 12.66 -1.65 15.16
CA TYR A 22 12.51 -2.06 13.77
C TYR A 22 12.87 -3.53 13.62
N ASP A 23 12.05 -4.27 12.90
CA ASP A 23 12.33 -5.67 12.58
C ASP A 23 12.02 -5.99 11.13
N LEU A 24 12.75 -6.97 10.58
CA LEU A 24 12.73 -7.35 9.17
C LEU A 24 12.63 -8.89 9.05
N PRO A 25 11.45 -9.48 9.37
CA PRO A 25 11.25 -10.91 9.39
C PRO A 25 11.36 -11.52 7.99
N ARG A 26 11.87 -12.76 7.93
CA ARG A 26 12.04 -13.57 6.72
C ARG A 26 11.05 -14.71 6.62
N THR A 27 10.44 -15.09 7.74
CA THR A 27 9.45 -16.17 7.84
C THR A 27 8.24 -15.73 8.63
N ALA A 28 7.15 -16.49 8.56
CA ALA A 28 5.95 -16.24 9.34
C ALA A 28 6.20 -16.38 10.85
N GLU A 29 7.10 -17.28 11.25
CA GLU A 29 7.51 -17.49 12.63
C GLU A 29 8.26 -16.26 13.14
N GLU A 30 9.25 -15.75 12.40
CA GLU A 30 9.96 -14.52 12.76
C GLU A 30 9.00 -13.31 12.82
N ALA A 31 8.01 -13.25 11.93
CA ALA A 31 6.98 -12.22 11.96
C ALA A 31 6.10 -12.33 13.23
N SER A 32 5.75 -13.54 13.65
CA SER A 32 5.06 -13.82 14.91
C SER A 32 5.88 -13.35 16.13
N GLU A 33 7.19 -13.66 16.15
CA GLU A 33 8.11 -13.19 17.19
C GLU A 33 8.18 -11.66 17.24
N SER A 34 8.18 -10.98 16.08
CA SER A 34 8.17 -9.51 15.98
C SER A 34 6.90 -8.91 16.58
N VAL A 35 5.73 -9.51 16.30
CA VAL A 35 4.44 -9.09 16.90
C VAL A 35 4.46 -9.29 18.41
N ALA A 36 4.88 -10.49 18.88
CA ALA A 36 5.00 -10.79 20.30
C ALA A 36 5.90 -9.79 21.03
N ALA A 37 7.05 -9.45 20.42
CA ALA A 37 7.97 -8.48 21.02
C ALA A 37 7.41 -7.06 21.11
N ALA A 38 6.59 -6.64 20.16
CA ALA A 38 5.89 -5.36 20.22
C ALA A 38 4.85 -5.34 21.36
N LEU A 39 4.04 -6.39 21.45
CA LEU A 39 3.01 -6.56 22.48
C LEU A 39 3.60 -6.62 23.88
N ASN A 40 4.66 -7.41 24.10
CA ASN A 40 5.34 -7.55 25.39
C ASN A 40 5.98 -6.25 25.90
N GLN A 41 6.24 -5.28 25.02
CA GLN A 41 6.77 -3.96 25.37
C GLN A 41 5.72 -2.87 25.39
N ASP A 42 4.44 -3.22 25.24
CA ASP A 42 3.31 -2.28 25.14
C ASP A 42 3.55 -1.19 24.07
N LEU A 43 4.11 -1.62 22.94
CA LEU A 43 4.39 -0.74 21.80
C LEU A 43 3.29 -0.88 20.74
N ARG A 44 2.84 0.26 20.23
CA ARG A 44 2.02 0.25 19.03
C ARG A 44 2.79 -0.42 17.88
N LEU A 45 2.14 -1.32 17.17
CA LEU A 45 2.68 -1.99 16.00
C LEU A 45 2.29 -1.23 14.72
N TYR A 46 3.27 -0.96 13.87
CA TYR A 46 3.07 -0.57 12.48
C TYR A 46 3.68 -1.62 11.56
N VAL A 47 2.98 -1.95 10.49
CA VAL A 47 3.46 -2.84 9.43
C VAL A 47 3.83 -1.99 8.23
N LEU A 48 5.07 -2.16 7.75
CA LEU A 48 5.59 -1.46 6.60
C LEU A 48 5.84 -2.46 5.46
N GLY A 49 5.22 -2.22 4.31
CA GLY A 49 5.56 -2.90 3.05
C GLY A 49 6.55 -2.04 2.25
N GLY A 50 6.31 -1.79 0.99
CA GLY A 50 7.18 -0.96 0.14
C GLY A 50 7.14 0.55 0.41
N GLY A 51 6.51 1.01 1.49
CA GLY A 51 6.50 2.42 1.89
C GLY A 51 5.83 3.39 0.90
N SER A 52 5.03 2.89 -0.02
CA SER A 52 4.47 3.66 -1.14
C SER A 52 3.09 4.27 -0.88
N ASN A 53 2.53 4.10 0.33
CA ASN A 53 1.24 4.67 0.74
C ASN A 53 1.27 5.13 2.20
N VAL A 54 2.41 5.61 2.68
CA VAL A 54 2.57 6.02 4.08
C VAL A 54 3.24 7.39 4.18
N LEU A 55 2.79 8.19 5.15
CA LEU A 55 3.49 9.37 5.62
C LEU A 55 4.06 9.08 7.02
N VAL A 56 5.38 9.15 7.14
CA VAL A 56 6.11 8.87 8.37
C VAL A 56 6.44 10.17 9.07
N SER A 57 6.08 10.29 10.36
CA SER A 57 6.39 11.47 11.17
C SER A 57 7.91 11.70 11.30
N ASP A 58 8.37 12.94 11.21
CA ASP A 58 9.76 13.31 11.46
C ASP A 58 10.14 13.18 12.94
N GLU A 59 9.15 13.27 13.83
CA GLU A 59 9.35 13.05 15.26
C GLU A 59 9.63 11.58 15.58
N PRO A 60 10.44 11.28 16.63
CA PRO A 60 10.69 9.90 17.04
C PRO A 60 9.39 9.14 17.33
N ILE A 61 9.24 7.96 16.73
CA ILE A 61 8.03 7.15 16.82
C ILE A 61 8.22 6.09 17.91
N LYS A 62 7.50 6.25 19.04
CA LYS A 62 7.48 5.28 20.16
C LYS A 62 6.64 4.05 19.79
N ALA A 63 7.08 3.31 18.77
CA ALA A 63 6.38 2.13 18.25
C ALA A 63 7.36 1.10 17.72
N ALA A 64 6.85 -0.11 17.50
CA ALA A 64 7.51 -1.15 16.72
C ALA A 64 7.07 -1.04 15.25
N VAL A 65 8.03 -1.14 14.33
CA VAL A 65 7.78 -1.24 12.88
C VAL A 65 8.26 -2.60 12.41
N VAL A 66 7.35 -3.42 11.88
CA VAL A 66 7.66 -4.69 11.22
C VAL A 66 7.64 -4.44 9.71
N HIS A 67 8.81 -4.53 9.09
CA HIS A 67 8.99 -4.33 7.66
C HIS A 67 8.95 -5.66 6.92
N THR A 68 7.96 -5.87 6.08
CA THR A 68 7.68 -7.18 5.47
C THR A 68 8.53 -7.49 4.22
N GLU A 69 9.47 -6.63 3.83
CA GLU A 69 10.24 -6.74 2.59
C GLU A 69 10.90 -8.12 2.38
N LYS A 70 11.35 -8.78 3.47
CA LYS A 70 12.04 -10.09 3.41
C LYS A 70 11.10 -11.29 3.44
N LEU A 71 9.79 -11.09 3.57
CA LEU A 71 8.78 -12.10 3.30
C LEU A 71 8.57 -12.21 1.79
N ASP A 72 9.59 -12.56 1.01
CA ASP A 72 9.64 -12.42 -0.44
C ASP A 72 9.67 -13.74 -1.23
N LEU A 73 9.33 -14.85 -0.56
CA LEU A 73 9.21 -16.17 -1.18
C LEU A 73 8.08 -16.17 -2.22
N ILE A 74 8.32 -16.82 -3.37
CA ILE A 74 7.32 -17.12 -4.37
C ILE A 74 7.39 -18.61 -4.71
N LYS A 75 6.25 -19.29 -4.68
CA LYS A 75 6.10 -20.68 -5.07
C LYS A 75 4.92 -20.82 -6.02
N LEU A 76 5.14 -21.51 -7.14
CA LEU A 76 4.07 -21.83 -8.11
C LEU A 76 3.67 -23.29 -7.94
N THR A 77 2.36 -23.54 -7.90
CA THR A 77 1.76 -24.86 -7.86
C THR A 77 0.76 -24.98 -9.01
N ARG A 78 0.96 -25.95 -9.90
CA ARG A 78 0.03 -26.20 -11.02
C ARG A 78 -1.05 -27.16 -10.54
N SER A 79 -2.33 -26.83 -10.77
CA SER A 79 -3.43 -27.76 -10.52
C SER A 79 -3.35 -28.94 -11.50
N GLY A 80 -3.82 -30.11 -11.07
CA GLY A 80 -3.68 -31.35 -11.82
C GLY A 80 -4.34 -31.36 -13.21
N ASN A 81 -5.33 -30.50 -13.46
CA ASN A 81 -5.96 -30.32 -14.77
C ASN A 81 -5.32 -29.22 -15.64
N GLY A 82 -4.30 -28.49 -15.14
CA GLY A 82 -3.57 -27.46 -15.86
C GLY A 82 -4.34 -26.16 -16.18
N GLU A 83 -5.59 -26.04 -15.77
CA GLU A 83 -6.44 -24.86 -16.07
C GLU A 83 -6.16 -23.66 -15.19
N SER A 84 -5.73 -23.89 -13.93
CA SER A 84 -5.37 -22.86 -13.00
C SER A 84 -3.99 -23.10 -12.39
N ILE A 85 -3.31 -22.02 -12.09
CA ILE A 85 -2.02 -22.02 -11.42
C ILE A 85 -2.17 -21.21 -10.13
N GLU A 86 -1.78 -21.79 -9.03
CA GLU A 86 -1.71 -21.10 -7.75
C GLU A 86 -0.31 -20.58 -7.51
N ILE A 87 -0.24 -19.32 -7.12
CA ILE A 87 1.00 -18.64 -6.70
C ILE A 87 0.88 -18.37 -5.21
N GLU A 88 1.66 -19.07 -4.40
CA GLU A 88 1.91 -18.68 -3.02
C GLU A 88 3.00 -17.60 -3.03
N ALA A 89 2.67 -16.40 -2.57
CA ALA A 89 3.58 -15.26 -2.58
C ALA A 89 3.60 -14.55 -1.23
N GLY A 90 4.79 -14.27 -0.72
CA GLY A 90 5.01 -13.56 0.52
C GLY A 90 4.61 -12.09 0.42
N ALA A 91 4.23 -11.51 1.55
CA ALA A 91 3.76 -10.12 1.64
C ALA A 91 4.81 -9.09 1.18
N GLY A 92 6.10 -9.43 1.26
CA GLY A 92 7.22 -8.61 0.82
C GLY A 92 7.51 -8.66 -0.68
N VAL A 93 6.90 -9.58 -1.42
CA VAL A 93 7.09 -9.66 -2.88
C VAL A 93 6.69 -8.34 -3.53
N SER A 94 7.60 -7.71 -4.26
CA SER A 94 7.27 -6.48 -4.96
C SER A 94 6.21 -6.72 -6.05
N VAL A 95 5.24 -5.82 -6.15
CA VAL A 95 4.19 -5.87 -7.18
C VAL A 95 4.80 -5.99 -8.58
N LYS A 96 5.90 -5.29 -8.82
CA LYS A 96 6.64 -5.35 -10.10
C LYS A 96 7.19 -6.77 -10.38
N LYS A 97 7.79 -7.43 -9.38
CA LYS A 97 8.33 -8.79 -9.51
C LYS A 97 7.20 -9.79 -9.76
N LEU A 98 6.09 -9.67 -9.01
CA LEU A 98 4.93 -10.54 -9.18
C LEU A 98 4.32 -10.39 -10.58
N LEU A 99 4.11 -9.16 -11.05
CA LEU A 99 3.57 -8.91 -12.40
C LEU A 99 4.51 -9.43 -13.50
N ALA A 100 5.82 -9.27 -13.35
CA ALA A 100 6.80 -9.80 -14.31
C ALA A 100 6.70 -11.34 -14.42
N LEU A 101 6.62 -12.03 -13.27
CA LEU A 101 6.43 -13.47 -13.20
C LEU A 101 5.13 -13.92 -13.90
N THR A 102 4.00 -13.23 -13.65
CA THR A 102 2.73 -13.60 -14.30
C THR A 102 2.76 -13.42 -15.81
N ILE A 103 3.47 -12.43 -16.33
CA ILE A 103 3.70 -12.23 -17.77
C ILE A 103 4.54 -13.38 -18.36
N GLU A 104 5.62 -13.75 -17.68
CA GLU A 104 6.53 -14.84 -18.08
C GLU A 104 5.78 -16.17 -18.15
N GLU A 105 5.01 -16.49 -17.10
CA GLU A 105 4.22 -17.73 -16.96
C GLU A 105 2.90 -17.69 -17.74
N ARG A 106 2.58 -16.61 -18.45
CA ARG A 106 1.33 -16.42 -19.21
C ARG A 106 0.08 -16.53 -18.33
N LEU A 107 0.11 -15.91 -17.16
CA LEU A 107 -0.99 -15.88 -16.20
C LEU A 107 -1.67 -14.52 -16.22
N GLY A 108 -2.93 -14.49 -16.55
CA GLY A 108 -3.77 -13.29 -16.52
C GLY A 108 -4.51 -13.14 -15.21
N GLY A 109 -4.88 -11.89 -14.89
CA GLY A 109 -5.67 -11.52 -13.72
C GLY A 109 -5.06 -10.43 -12.87
N LEU A 110 -3.72 -10.26 -12.87
CA LEU A 110 -3.03 -9.24 -12.06
C LEU A 110 -2.64 -7.97 -12.83
N GLU A 111 -3.04 -7.81 -14.09
CA GLU A 111 -2.63 -6.69 -14.92
C GLU A 111 -3.10 -5.33 -14.39
N PHE A 112 -4.15 -5.30 -13.56
CA PHE A 112 -4.61 -4.09 -12.88
C PHE A 112 -3.55 -3.49 -11.92
N LEU A 113 -2.58 -4.30 -11.49
CA LEU A 113 -1.44 -3.86 -10.69
C LEU A 113 -0.39 -3.07 -11.48
N THR A 114 -0.52 -2.98 -12.81
CA THR A 114 0.43 -2.23 -13.66
C THR A 114 0.64 -0.80 -13.13
N GLY A 115 1.90 -0.47 -12.84
CA GLY A 115 2.29 0.85 -12.32
C GLY A 115 1.85 1.14 -10.87
N ILE A 116 1.38 0.15 -10.11
CA ILE A 116 1.19 0.26 -8.66
C ILE A 116 2.53 -0.09 -7.99
N PRO A 117 3.12 0.82 -7.22
CA PRO A 117 4.34 0.55 -6.48
C PRO A 117 4.06 -0.22 -5.19
N GLY A 118 5.11 -0.75 -4.55
CA GLY A 118 5.04 -1.39 -3.26
C GLY A 118 5.06 -2.92 -3.32
N THR A 119 4.57 -3.56 -2.27
CA THR A 119 4.60 -5.00 -2.05
C THR A 119 3.21 -5.61 -2.12
N LEU A 120 3.15 -6.93 -2.33
CA LEU A 120 1.90 -7.68 -2.39
C LEU A 120 1.06 -7.52 -1.11
N GLY A 121 1.69 -7.64 0.07
CA GLY A 121 0.99 -7.48 1.35
C GLY A 121 0.37 -6.09 1.50
N GLY A 122 1.13 -5.03 1.13
CA GLY A 122 0.60 -3.67 1.15
C GLY A 122 -0.51 -3.44 0.11
N ALA A 123 -0.37 -4.01 -1.09
CA ALA A 123 -1.39 -3.94 -2.12
C ALA A 123 -2.68 -4.69 -1.73
N LEU A 124 -2.55 -5.86 -1.09
CA LEU A 124 -3.67 -6.63 -0.59
C LEU A 124 -4.36 -5.93 0.58
N TRP A 125 -3.58 -5.43 1.56
CA TRP A 125 -4.10 -4.70 2.72
C TRP A 125 -4.94 -3.48 2.33
N GLY A 126 -4.49 -2.72 1.33
CA GLY A 126 -5.22 -1.57 0.80
C GLY A 126 -6.23 -1.91 -0.30
N ASN A 127 -6.45 -3.19 -0.61
CA ASN A 127 -7.20 -3.66 -1.77
C ASN A 127 -6.91 -2.80 -3.00
N ALA A 128 -5.63 -2.75 -3.37
CA ALA A 128 -5.18 -1.97 -4.51
C ALA A 128 -5.85 -2.44 -5.79
N GLY A 129 -6.34 -1.52 -6.58
CA GLY A 129 -7.04 -1.85 -7.82
C GLY A 129 -7.08 -0.68 -8.79
N ALA A 130 -7.45 -0.95 -10.02
CA ALA A 130 -7.62 0.04 -11.08
C ALA A 130 -8.75 -0.37 -12.04
N GLY A 131 -9.52 0.63 -12.50
CA GLY A 131 -10.55 0.43 -13.52
C GLY A 131 -11.62 -0.60 -13.14
N GLY A 132 -12.01 -0.67 -11.87
CA GLY A 132 -12.98 -1.62 -11.34
C GLY A 132 -12.44 -3.03 -11.10
N CYS A 133 -11.14 -3.29 -11.35
CA CYS A 133 -10.49 -4.57 -11.10
C CYS A 133 -9.67 -4.51 -9.80
N GLY A 134 -9.60 -5.62 -9.07
CA GLY A 134 -8.89 -5.80 -7.81
C GLY A 134 -8.66 -7.27 -7.51
N PHE A 135 -8.34 -7.59 -6.26
CA PHE A 135 -7.98 -8.94 -5.84
C PHE A 135 -9.18 -9.90 -5.64
N SER A 136 -10.41 -9.38 -5.56
CA SER A 136 -11.61 -10.19 -5.34
C SER A 136 -11.70 -11.34 -6.35
N GLY A 137 -11.94 -12.57 -5.85
CA GLY A 137 -12.04 -13.78 -6.64
C GLY A 137 -10.66 -14.36 -7.10
N LEU A 138 -9.56 -13.68 -6.84
CA LEU A 138 -8.21 -14.17 -7.16
C LEU A 138 -7.51 -14.78 -5.93
N ILE A 139 -7.74 -14.24 -4.74
CA ILE A 139 -7.12 -14.72 -3.49
C ILE A 139 -7.90 -15.89 -2.95
N LYS A 140 -7.21 -17.00 -2.68
CA LYS A 140 -7.75 -18.24 -2.12
C LYS A 140 -7.49 -18.40 -0.63
N GLU A 141 -6.32 -17.95 -0.19
CA GLU A 141 -5.91 -18.02 1.20
C GLU A 141 -5.02 -16.82 1.52
N VAL A 142 -5.11 -16.33 2.74
CA VAL A 142 -4.18 -15.38 3.34
C VAL A 142 -3.56 -16.01 4.59
N SER A 143 -2.22 -16.09 4.62
CA SER A 143 -1.48 -16.42 5.83
C SER A 143 -1.12 -15.12 6.56
N ALA A 144 -1.33 -15.10 7.86
CA ALA A 144 -1.19 -13.89 8.67
C ALA A 144 -0.67 -14.22 10.08
N VAL A 145 -0.32 -13.18 10.82
CA VAL A 145 -0.11 -13.23 12.28
C VAL A 145 -1.25 -12.47 12.93
N ASP A 146 -1.89 -13.07 13.93
CA ASP A 146 -2.95 -12.46 14.73
C ASP A 146 -2.40 -11.55 15.85
N TRP A 147 -3.29 -10.80 16.54
CA TRP A 147 -2.93 -9.96 17.68
C TRP A 147 -2.54 -10.75 18.94
N ASN A 148 -2.58 -12.09 18.92
CA ASN A 148 -2.01 -12.96 19.95
C ASN A 148 -0.64 -13.51 19.53
N ALA A 149 -0.05 -12.96 18.47
CA ALA A 149 1.21 -13.42 17.89
C ALA A 149 1.17 -14.89 17.44
N ARG A 150 0.04 -15.36 16.90
CA ARG A 150 -0.11 -16.71 16.36
C ARG A 150 -0.18 -16.63 14.84
N THR A 151 0.46 -17.56 14.17
CA THR A 151 0.27 -17.73 12.72
C THR A 151 -1.10 -18.34 12.45
N ILE A 152 -1.87 -17.71 11.57
CA ILE A 152 -3.20 -18.14 11.17
C ILE A 152 -3.35 -18.19 9.65
N ARG A 153 -4.31 -18.96 9.16
CA ARG A 153 -4.70 -18.99 7.74
C ARG A 153 -6.18 -18.68 7.61
N LEU A 154 -6.50 -17.84 6.66
CA LEU A 154 -7.85 -17.36 6.39
C LEU A 154 -8.22 -17.74 4.95
N GLY A 155 -9.30 -18.48 4.78
CA GLY A 155 -9.86 -18.86 3.48
C GLY A 155 -10.67 -17.73 2.85
N GLU A 156 -11.03 -17.91 1.57
CA GLU A 156 -11.75 -16.91 0.78
C GLU A 156 -13.14 -16.56 1.31
N ASP A 157 -13.74 -17.43 2.11
CA ASP A 157 -15.03 -17.25 2.77
C ASP A 157 -15.01 -16.21 3.90
N LEU A 158 -13.81 -15.84 4.38
CA LEU A 158 -13.60 -14.85 5.42
C LEU A 158 -13.21 -13.46 4.88
N PHE A 159 -13.21 -13.27 3.55
CA PHE A 159 -12.78 -12.01 2.95
C PHE A 159 -13.95 -11.07 2.68
N GLU A 160 -13.83 -9.86 3.19
CA GLU A 160 -14.74 -8.76 2.89
C GLU A 160 -14.09 -7.75 1.93
N TRP A 161 -14.48 -7.80 0.66
CA TRP A 161 -13.90 -6.94 -0.37
C TRP A 161 -14.62 -5.60 -0.45
N GLY A 162 -13.89 -4.53 -0.18
CA GLY A 162 -14.38 -3.16 -0.26
C GLY A 162 -13.41 -2.22 -0.98
N TYR A 163 -13.87 -1.04 -1.36
CA TYR A 163 -13.02 -0.04 -1.98
C TYR A 163 -11.98 0.50 -0.99
N ARG A 164 -10.69 0.26 -1.26
CA ARG A 164 -9.57 0.68 -0.40
C ARG A 164 -9.71 0.23 1.05
N SER A 165 -10.20 -0.97 1.25
CA SER A 165 -10.31 -1.62 2.56
C SER A 165 -9.55 -2.93 2.59
N CYS A 166 -9.02 -3.27 3.76
CA CYS A 166 -8.41 -4.57 4.01
C CYS A 166 -9.46 -5.68 3.83
N PRO A 167 -9.17 -6.77 3.11
CA PRO A 167 -10.11 -7.86 2.93
C PRO A 167 -10.24 -8.76 4.16
N VAL A 168 -9.31 -8.68 5.11
CA VAL A 168 -9.31 -9.46 6.35
C VAL A 168 -9.65 -8.57 7.54
N ASP A 169 -10.22 -9.18 8.59
CA ASP A 169 -10.59 -8.44 9.79
C ASP A 169 -9.34 -7.91 10.52
N GLU A 170 -9.17 -6.59 10.51
CA GLU A 170 -8.06 -5.87 11.14
C GLU A 170 -8.08 -5.99 12.68
N SER A 171 -9.21 -6.38 13.30
CA SER A 171 -9.28 -6.66 14.74
C SER A 171 -8.66 -8.00 15.12
N ILE A 172 -8.53 -8.90 14.16
CA ILE A 172 -7.94 -10.24 14.31
C ILE A 172 -6.49 -10.24 13.80
N VAL A 173 -6.27 -9.69 12.60
CA VAL A 173 -5.00 -9.75 11.89
C VAL A 173 -4.10 -8.58 12.22
N ALA A 174 -2.91 -8.87 12.77
CA ALA A 174 -1.87 -7.87 13.01
C ALA A 174 -1.05 -7.58 11.74
N LEU A 175 -0.68 -8.63 10.98
CA LEU A 175 0.01 -8.49 9.70
C LEU A 175 -0.22 -9.70 8.78
N ILE A 176 -0.19 -9.47 7.47
CA ILE A 176 -0.21 -10.50 6.44
C ILE A 176 1.24 -10.95 6.17
N THR A 177 1.47 -12.27 6.13
CA THR A 177 2.78 -12.86 5.83
C THR A 177 2.89 -13.39 4.39
N SER A 178 1.81 -13.96 3.85
CA SER A 178 1.72 -14.44 2.46
C SER A 178 0.26 -14.54 2.00
N CYS A 179 0.06 -14.77 0.72
CA CYS A 179 -1.25 -15.20 0.20
C CYS A 179 -1.11 -16.19 -0.96
N VAL A 180 -2.17 -16.96 -1.19
CA VAL A 180 -2.32 -17.84 -2.34
C VAL A 180 -3.22 -17.17 -3.37
N ILE A 181 -2.71 -16.97 -4.57
CA ILE A 181 -3.39 -16.31 -5.70
C ILE A 181 -3.66 -17.36 -6.76
N SER A 182 -4.91 -17.53 -7.17
CA SER A 182 -5.30 -18.42 -8.25
C SER A 182 -5.46 -17.64 -9.55
N LEU A 183 -4.69 -18.00 -10.56
CA LEU A 183 -4.67 -17.34 -11.87
C LEU A 183 -4.91 -18.36 -12.99
N LYS A 184 -5.38 -17.86 -14.14
CA LYS A 184 -5.64 -18.68 -15.33
C LYS A 184 -4.60 -18.43 -16.40
N THR A 185 -4.24 -19.48 -17.12
CA THR A 185 -3.43 -19.36 -18.34
C THR A 185 -4.14 -18.45 -19.34
N THR A 186 -3.45 -17.44 -19.85
CA THR A 186 -4.02 -16.38 -20.69
C THR A 186 -3.08 -16.11 -21.88
N PRO A 187 -3.60 -15.93 -23.09
CA PRO A 187 -2.78 -15.55 -24.23
C PRO A 187 -1.97 -14.29 -23.96
N LYS A 188 -0.69 -14.31 -24.34
CA LYS A 188 0.25 -13.22 -24.06
C LYS A 188 -0.22 -11.88 -24.63
N GLU A 189 -0.84 -11.90 -25.79
CA GLU A 189 -1.41 -10.72 -26.47
C GLU A 189 -2.51 -10.08 -25.63
N MET A 190 -3.34 -10.88 -24.94
CA MET A 190 -4.40 -10.39 -24.04
C MET A 190 -3.81 -9.75 -22.79
N ILE A 191 -2.78 -10.38 -22.19
CA ILE A 191 -2.07 -9.83 -21.04
C ILE A 191 -1.48 -8.46 -21.40
N PHE A 192 -0.76 -8.33 -22.53
CA PHE A 192 -0.21 -7.05 -22.96
C PHE A 192 -1.27 -6.01 -23.30
N LYS A 193 -2.40 -6.42 -23.89
CA LYS A 193 -3.54 -5.52 -24.13
C LYS A 193 -4.07 -4.94 -22.83
N ASN A 194 -4.22 -5.78 -21.80
CA ASN A 194 -4.67 -5.34 -20.48
C ASN A 194 -3.64 -4.43 -19.79
N ILE A 195 -2.36 -4.78 -19.81
CA ILE A 195 -1.27 -3.94 -19.29
C ILE A 195 -1.31 -2.55 -19.94
N LYS A 196 -1.41 -2.49 -21.26
CA LYS A 196 -1.51 -1.21 -22.00
C LYS A 196 -2.73 -0.41 -21.59
N ARG A 197 -3.88 -1.07 -21.37
CA ARG A 197 -5.11 -0.43 -20.88
C ARG A 197 -4.90 0.19 -19.51
N PHE A 198 -4.35 -0.57 -18.53
CA PHE A 198 -4.13 -0.08 -17.17
C PHE A 198 -3.02 0.99 -17.09
N ALA A 199 -1.97 0.86 -17.89
CA ALA A 199 -0.94 1.90 -18.02
C ALA A 199 -1.54 3.21 -18.56
N GLY A 200 -2.46 3.12 -19.53
CA GLY A 200 -3.17 4.27 -20.08
C GLY A 200 -4.01 5.03 -19.05
N MET A 201 -4.61 4.32 -18.08
CA MET A 201 -5.40 4.94 -17.00
C MET A 201 -4.55 5.77 -16.02
N LYS A 202 -3.24 5.53 -15.98
CA LYS A 202 -2.29 6.26 -15.13
C LYS A 202 -1.55 7.38 -15.86
N LYS A 203 -1.92 7.64 -17.11
CA LYS A 203 -1.38 8.76 -17.88
C LYS A 203 -1.69 10.08 -17.17
N GLY A 204 -0.66 10.88 -16.95
CA GLY A 204 -0.79 12.15 -16.21
C GLY A 204 -0.47 12.04 -14.70
N GLN A 205 -0.23 10.84 -14.15
CA GLN A 205 0.32 10.71 -12.81
C GLN A 205 1.81 11.08 -12.79
N PRO A 206 2.34 11.68 -11.69
CA PRO A 206 3.72 12.13 -11.59
C PRO A 206 4.69 10.95 -11.36
N LEU A 207 4.96 10.17 -12.39
CA LEU A 207 5.86 9.02 -12.32
C LEU A 207 7.32 9.47 -12.05
N GLY A 208 8.02 8.70 -11.20
CA GLY A 208 9.42 8.98 -10.87
C GLY A 208 9.64 10.14 -9.89
N ARG A 209 8.56 10.73 -9.37
CA ARG A 209 8.62 11.77 -8.31
C ARG A 209 8.54 11.13 -6.93
N LYS A 210 9.05 11.83 -5.90
CA LYS A 210 8.92 11.43 -4.49
C LYS A 210 7.50 11.71 -4.01
N THR A 211 6.61 10.71 -4.10
CA THR A 211 5.20 10.80 -3.72
C THR A 211 4.68 9.44 -3.26
N ALA A 212 3.64 9.39 -2.45
CA ALA A 212 2.99 8.15 -2.02
C ALA A 212 1.68 7.84 -2.80
N GLY A 213 1.58 8.30 -4.05
CA GLY A 213 0.36 8.09 -4.84
C GLY A 213 -0.76 9.08 -4.50
N CYS A 214 -2.00 8.63 -4.65
CA CYS A 214 -3.17 9.43 -4.29
C CYS A 214 -3.24 9.66 -2.78
N VAL A 215 -3.37 10.90 -2.36
CA VAL A 215 -3.49 11.27 -0.94
C VAL A 215 -4.86 10.92 -0.39
N PHE A 216 -5.91 11.16 -1.16
CA PHE A 216 -7.30 10.98 -0.74
C PHE A 216 -8.01 9.91 -1.56
N LYS A 217 -8.93 9.19 -0.91
CA LYS A 217 -9.87 8.28 -1.57
C LYS A 217 -10.84 9.08 -2.46
N ASN A 218 -11.32 8.44 -3.50
CA ASN A 218 -12.42 9.03 -4.26
C ASN A 218 -13.73 8.90 -3.47
N PRO A 219 -14.47 10.01 -3.23
CA PRO A 219 -15.81 9.95 -2.66
C PRO A 219 -16.78 9.20 -3.59
N PRO A 220 -17.89 8.63 -3.07
CA PRO A 220 -18.87 7.94 -3.89
C PRO A 220 -19.34 8.80 -5.09
N GLY A 221 -19.18 8.27 -6.30
CA GLY A 221 -19.58 8.93 -7.54
C GLY A 221 -18.73 10.15 -7.96
N MET A 222 -17.66 10.47 -7.23
CA MET A 222 -16.82 11.65 -7.50
C MET A 222 -15.35 11.28 -7.63
N SER A 223 -14.54 12.21 -8.13
CA SER A 223 -13.07 12.08 -8.18
C SER A 223 -12.43 13.10 -7.25
N ALA A 224 -11.69 12.63 -6.24
CA ALA A 224 -10.92 13.51 -5.35
C ALA A 224 -9.94 14.39 -6.14
N GLY A 225 -9.26 13.82 -7.15
CA GLY A 225 -8.35 14.60 -7.99
C GLY A 225 -9.04 15.74 -8.76
N ARG A 226 -10.26 15.51 -9.22
CA ARG A 226 -11.06 16.56 -9.88
C ARG A 226 -11.50 17.64 -8.90
N LEU A 227 -12.03 17.28 -7.73
CA LEU A 227 -12.43 18.23 -6.69
C LEU A 227 -11.27 19.14 -6.27
N LEU A 228 -10.09 18.55 -6.05
CA LEU A 228 -8.87 19.29 -5.73
C LEU A 228 -8.40 20.22 -6.87
N ASP A 229 -8.56 19.80 -8.13
CA ASP A 229 -8.22 20.61 -9.30
C ASP A 229 -9.17 21.82 -9.43
N GLU A 230 -10.46 21.60 -9.25
CA GLU A 230 -11.50 22.66 -9.23
C GLU A 230 -11.28 23.66 -8.08
N CYS A 231 -10.68 23.23 -6.96
CA CYS A 231 -10.25 24.12 -5.88
C CYS A 231 -8.96 24.90 -6.18
N GLY A 232 -8.29 24.65 -7.31
CA GLY A 232 -7.03 25.29 -7.65
C GLY A 232 -5.82 24.80 -6.82
N CYS A 233 -5.88 23.57 -6.28
CA CYS A 233 -4.82 23.05 -5.43
C CYS A 233 -3.50 22.76 -6.18
N LYS A 234 -3.51 22.53 -7.50
CA LYS A 234 -2.30 22.25 -8.26
C LYS A 234 -1.23 23.35 -8.10
N GLY A 235 0.00 22.92 -7.80
CA GLY A 235 1.13 23.83 -7.61
C GLY A 235 1.19 24.52 -6.25
N MET A 236 0.19 24.34 -5.37
CA MET A 236 0.25 24.85 -3.99
C MET A 236 1.42 24.23 -3.24
N ARG A 237 2.06 25.02 -2.37
CA ARG A 237 3.27 24.65 -1.64
C ARG A 237 3.18 24.98 -0.16
N ILE A 238 3.78 24.12 0.67
CA ILE A 238 4.14 24.40 2.06
C ILE A 238 5.54 23.81 2.27
N GLY A 239 6.53 24.66 2.59
CA GLY A 239 7.91 24.23 2.65
C GLY A 239 8.36 23.54 1.36
N GLY A 240 8.96 22.36 1.48
CA GLY A 240 9.37 21.53 0.34
C GLY A 240 8.26 20.66 -0.27
N ALA A 241 7.06 20.64 0.31
CA ALA A 241 5.93 19.90 -0.23
C ALA A 241 5.18 20.69 -1.31
N VAL A 242 4.78 20.03 -2.40
CA VAL A 242 4.03 20.64 -3.51
C VAL A 242 2.93 19.73 -4.02
N VAL A 243 1.75 20.28 -4.28
CA VAL A 243 0.70 19.56 -5.01
C VAL A 243 1.13 19.44 -6.47
N SER A 244 1.14 18.22 -7.00
CA SER A 244 1.59 17.96 -8.37
C SER A 244 0.84 18.79 -9.40
N GLY A 245 1.57 19.41 -10.31
CA GLY A 245 0.98 20.14 -11.45
C GLY A 245 0.27 19.21 -12.44
N SER A 246 0.62 17.92 -12.47
CA SER A 246 0.02 16.93 -13.37
C SER A 246 -1.23 16.26 -12.80
N HIS A 247 -1.33 16.10 -11.46
CA HIS A 247 -2.45 15.42 -10.82
C HIS A 247 -2.70 15.96 -9.40
N ALA A 248 -3.80 16.65 -9.18
CA ALA A 248 -4.09 17.39 -7.94
C ALA A 248 -4.21 16.50 -6.67
N ASN A 249 -4.47 15.19 -6.81
CA ASN A 249 -4.50 14.25 -5.67
C ASN A 249 -3.12 13.63 -5.35
N PHE A 250 -2.03 14.23 -5.85
CA PHE A 250 -0.65 13.81 -5.55
C PHE A 250 0.10 14.97 -4.93
N ILE A 251 0.76 14.71 -3.82
CA ILE A 251 1.70 15.63 -3.20
C ILE A 251 3.11 15.08 -3.38
N GLU A 252 4.01 15.93 -3.84
CA GLU A 252 5.40 15.60 -4.12
C GLU A 252 6.31 16.24 -3.07
N ASN A 253 7.35 15.52 -2.64
CA ASN A 253 8.51 16.11 -1.98
C ASN A 253 9.45 16.64 -3.06
N ASP A 254 9.52 17.95 -3.22
CA ASP A 254 10.30 18.64 -4.26
C ASP A 254 11.71 19.01 -3.76
N GLY A 255 12.26 18.18 -2.85
CA GLY A 255 13.65 18.29 -2.38
C GLY A 255 13.80 18.03 -0.89
N ASP A 256 13.31 18.92 -0.05
CA ASP A 256 13.56 18.99 1.39
C ASP A 256 12.29 19.11 2.24
N ALA A 257 11.15 18.59 1.74
CA ALA A 257 9.92 18.59 2.52
C ALA A 257 10.10 17.83 3.83
N SER A 258 9.56 18.39 4.91
CA SER A 258 9.30 17.68 6.14
C SER A 258 7.97 16.90 6.03
N SER A 259 7.79 15.87 6.86
CA SER A 259 6.49 15.20 6.96
C SER A 259 5.37 16.15 7.41
N ARG A 260 5.74 17.17 8.20
CA ARG A 260 4.81 18.22 8.64
C ARG A 260 4.37 19.12 7.49
N ASP A 261 5.27 19.47 6.57
CA ASP A 261 4.91 20.24 5.36
C ASP A 261 3.91 19.48 4.51
N ILE A 262 4.16 18.17 4.26
CA ILE A 262 3.27 17.31 3.51
C ILE A 262 1.91 17.23 4.21
N TYR A 263 1.87 16.97 5.51
CA TYR A 263 0.64 16.87 6.28
C TYR A 263 -0.17 18.18 6.24
N LYS A 264 0.47 19.33 6.51
CA LYS A 264 -0.20 20.63 6.45
C LYS A 264 -0.77 20.94 5.07
N LEU A 265 -0.04 20.58 4.00
CA LEU A 265 -0.53 20.76 2.64
C LEU A 265 -1.73 19.84 2.33
N CYS A 266 -1.73 18.60 2.84
CA CYS A 266 -2.88 17.71 2.75
C CYS A 266 -4.12 18.31 3.45
N GLU A 267 -3.97 18.78 4.70
CA GLU A 267 -5.09 19.37 5.46
C GLU A 267 -5.62 20.64 4.78
N LEU A 268 -4.74 21.51 4.28
CA LEU A 268 -5.14 22.70 3.55
C LEU A 268 -5.97 22.34 2.31
N CYS A 269 -5.53 21.40 1.51
CA CYS A 269 -6.26 20.91 0.33
C CYS A 269 -7.63 20.31 0.70
N ARG A 270 -7.69 19.52 1.78
CA ARG A 270 -8.92 18.92 2.31
C ARG A 270 -9.91 19.98 2.77
N GLU A 271 -9.46 21.00 3.50
CA GLU A 271 -10.28 22.12 3.96
C GLU A 271 -10.84 22.96 2.78
N MET A 272 -10.05 23.16 1.73
CA MET A 272 -10.51 23.85 0.51
C MET A 272 -11.64 23.09 -0.20
N VAL A 273 -11.51 21.76 -0.31
CA VAL A 273 -12.57 20.92 -0.90
C VAL A 273 -13.83 20.93 -0.03
N LEU A 274 -13.69 20.80 1.28
CA LEU A 274 -14.81 20.89 2.20
C LEU A 274 -15.54 22.23 2.08
N LYS A 275 -14.79 23.33 2.03
CA LYS A 275 -15.36 24.70 1.93
C LYS A 275 -16.07 24.94 0.60
N LEU A 276 -15.51 24.47 -0.53
CA LEU A 276 -16.05 24.77 -1.86
C LEU A 276 -17.14 23.79 -2.28
N HIS A 277 -16.97 22.49 -1.98
CA HIS A 277 -17.85 21.43 -2.46
C HIS A 277 -18.69 20.77 -1.36
N GLY A 278 -18.45 21.08 -0.08
CA GLY A 278 -19.14 20.43 1.06
C GLY A 278 -18.74 18.97 1.25
N VAL A 279 -17.62 18.51 0.65
CA VAL A 279 -17.14 17.13 0.69
C VAL A 279 -15.94 17.03 1.62
N ASP A 280 -16.04 16.23 2.68
CA ASP A 280 -14.90 15.91 3.54
C ASP A 280 -14.14 14.72 2.96
N LEU A 281 -12.93 14.97 2.44
CA LEU A 281 -12.12 13.92 1.80
C LEU A 281 -11.50 12.99 2.84
N GLU A 282 -11.60 11.69 2.61
CA GLU A 282 -10.92 10.67 3.41
C GLU A 282 -9.51 10.42 2.89
N TYR A 283 -8.55 10.26 3.82
CA TYR A 283 -7.19 9.87 3.47
C TYR A 283 -7.14 8.44 2.91
N GLU A 284 -6.43 8.25 1.80
CA GLU A 284 -6.02 6.94 1.29
C GLU A 284 -4.67 6.53 1.91
N ILE A 285 -3.76 7.50 2.08
CA ILE A 285 -2.47 7.29 2.73
C ILE A 285 -2.63 6.94 4.21
N LYS A 286 -1.67 6.20 4.74
CA LYS A 286 -1.61 5.83 6.16
C LYS A 286 -0.55 6.66 6.87
N PHE A 287 -0.77 6.95 8.15
CA PHE A 287 0.13 7.76 8.97
C PHE A 287 0.91 6.88 9.95
N LEU A 288 2.23 6.99 9.97
CA LEU A 288 3.11 6.37 10.96
C LEU A 288 3.63 7.45 11.91
N GLY A 289 3.28 7.36 13.18
CA GLY A 289 3.58 8.36 14.20
C GLY A 289 2.45 9.34 14.45
N ASN A 290 2.76 10.47 15.05
CA ASN A 290 1.78 11.46 15.48
C ASN A 290 1.76 12.66 14.51
N PHE A 291 0.56 12.96 14.01
CA PHE A 291 0.26 14.14 13.22
C PHE A 291 -0.86 14.89 13.91
N LYS A 292 -0.53 15.72 14.93
CA LYS A 292 -1.52 16.55 15.59
C LYS A 292 -1.78 17.81 14.76
N LYS A 293 -3.05 18.25 14.67
CA LYS A 293 -3.37 19.63 14.30
C LYS A 293 -2.77 20.54 15.38
N ASP A 294 -2.05 21.61 14.98
CA ASP A 294 -1.60 22.68 15.86
C ASP A 294 -2.80 23.46 16.40
#